data_7611af5ecc3246319367f889bb666dda
#
_entry.id   7611af5ecc3246319367f889bb666dda
#
_cell.length_a   1.000
_cell.length_b   1.000
_cell.length_c   1.000
_cell.angle_alpha   90.00
_cell.angle_beta   90.00
_cell.angle_gamma   90.00
#
_symmetry.space_group_name_H-M   'P 1'
#
loop_
_entity.id
_entity.type
_entity.pdbx_description
1 polymer ?
#
loop_
_entity_poly.entity_id
_entity_poly.type
_entity_poly.pdbx_seq_one_letter_code
_entity_poly.pdbx_strand_id
1 'polypeptide(L)' 'MAAITFTGETLRQMSLFQDFTQISAIDCLESETKILFVVKEGEIGPAVGKRGQNVIRLRQVLHKEVQVVEHSEDPSR' A
#
# COMPACT_ATOMS: atom_id res chain seq x y z
N MET A 1 1.89 -19.83 9.56
CA MET A 1 1.57 -19.56 9.26
C MET A 1 1.19 -19.19 8.30
N ALA A 2 0.87 -18.87 8.08
CA ALA A 2 0.38 -18.69 7.19
C ALA A 2 0.89 -18.07 6.17
N ALA A 3 0.96 -18.62 5.20
CA ALA A 3 1.41 -18.04 4.01
C ALA A 3 0.47 -16.94 3.67
N ILE A 4 1.01 -15.93 3.13
CA ILE A 4 0.20 -14.84 2.66
C ILE A 4 -0.54 -15.30 1.44
N THR A 5 -1.83 -15.28 1.54
CA THR A 5 -2.68 -15.65 0.43
C THR A 5 -3.38 -14.41 -0.08
N PHE A 6 -3.13 -14.05 -1.31
CA PHE A 6 -3.82 -12.91 -1.90
C PHE A 6 -5.21 -13.35 -2.31
N THR A 7 -6.20 -12.76 -1.68
CA THR A 7 -7.58 -12.97 -2.07
C THR A 7 -7.92 -12.04 -3.21
N GLY A 8 -9.09 -12.24 -3.80
CA GLY A 8 -9.55 -11.32 -4.82
C GLY A 8 -9.68 -9.90 -4.30
N GLU A 9 -10.07 -9.76 -3.04
CA GLU A 9 -10.20 -8.45 -2.44
C GLU A 9 -8.84 -7.78 -2.29
N THR A 10 -7.84 -8.52 -1.86
CA THR A 10 -6.50 -7.98 -1.73
C THR A 10 -5.97 -7.50 -3.07
N LEU A 11 -6.20 -8.29 -4.12
CA LEU A 11 -5.76 -7.91 -5.46
C LEU A 11 -6.46 -6.64 -5.93
N ARG A 12 -7.73 -6.51 -5.59
CA ARG A 12 -8.46 -5.30 -5.96
C ARG A 12 -7.88 -4.08 -5.26
N GLN A 13 -7.52 -4.22 -3.98
CA GLN A 13 -6.94 -3.12 -3.25
C GLN A 13 -5.59 -2.71 -3.84
N MET A 14 -4.78 -3.67 -4.22
CA MET A 14 -3.50 -3.36 -4.83
C MET A 14 -3.69 -2.69 -6.19
N SER A 15 -4.69 -3.11 -6.94
CA SER A 15 -5.01 -2.49 -8.21
C SER A 15 -5.44 -1.03 -8.03
N LEU A 16 -6.28 -0.78 -7.04
CA LEU A 16 -6.69 0.59 -6.74
C LEU A 16 -5.51 1.44 -6.34
N PHE A 17 -4.63 0.89 -5.53
CA PHE A 17 -3.44 1.60 -5.11
C PHE A 17 -2.63 2.02 -6.33
N GLN A 18 -2.42 1.08 -7.24
CA GLN A 18 -1.65 1.38 -8.44
C GLN A 18 -2.35 2.41 -9.32
N ASP A 19 -3.67 2.33 -9.43
CA ASP A 19 -4.42 3.30 -10.22
C ASP A 19 -4.28 4.71 -9.66
N PHE A 20 -4.30 4.84 -8.35
CA PHE A 20 -4.27 6.16 -7.72
C PHE A 20 -2.87 6.72 -7.64
N THR A 21 -1.88 5.87 -7.44
CA THR A 21 -0.52 6.33 -7.19
C THR A 21 0.40 6.16 -8.39
N GLN A 22 0.02 5.33 -9.36
CA GLN A 22 0.88 4.94 -10.47
C GLN A 22 2.10 4.16 -10.01
N ILE A 23 2.02 3.58 -8.82
CA ILE A 23 3.10 2.83 -8.20
C ILE A 23 2.55 1.46 -7.87
N SER A 24 3.28 0.42 -8.23
CA SER A 24 2.89 -0.94 -7.88
C SER A 24 3.28 -1.24 -6.46
N ALA A 25 2.33 -1.71 -5.67
CA ALA A 25 2.65 -2.16 -4.31
C ALA A 25 3.30 -3.53 -4.40
N ILE A 26 4.35 -3.73 -3.59
CA ILE A 26 4.98 -5.03 -3.50
C ILE A 26 4.11 -5.97 -2.69
N ASP A 27 3.44 -5.44 -1.70
CA ASP A 27 2.65 -6.24 -0.80
C ASP A 27 1.54 -5.40 -0.23
N CYS A 28 0.56 -6.05 0.34
CA CYS A 28 -0.58 -5.37 0.93
C CYS A 28 -1.05 -6.16 2.13
N LEU A 29 -1.02 -5.52 3.28
CA LEU A 29 -1.43 -6.15 4.53
C LEU A 29 -2.66 -5.43 5.05
N GLU A 30 -3.69 -6.17 5.32
CA GLU A 30 -4.95 -5.60 5.75
C GLU A 30 -5.32 -6.10 7.14
N SER A 31 -5.74 -5.18 8.00
CA SER A 31 -6.35 -5.53 9.27
C SER A 31 -7.77 -4.98 9.27
N GLU A 32 -8.43 -5.13 10.42
CA GLU A 32 -9.82 -4.69 10.48
C GLU A 32 -9.97 -3.19 10.32
N THR A 33 -8.95 -2.44 10.73
CA THR A 33 -9.07 -0.99 10.75
C THR A 33 -8.12 -0.28 9.81
N LYS A 34 -7.15 -0.97 9.24
CA LYS A 34 -6.21 -0.29 8.37
C LYS A 34 -5.66 -1.21 7.31
N ILE A 35 -5.12 -0.60 6.27
CA ILE A 35 -4.46 -1.30 5.19
C ILE A 35 -3.08 -0.72 5.03
N LEU A 36 -2.10 -1.60 4.92
CA LEU A 36 -0.71 -1.20 4.77
C LEU A 36 -0.23 -1.62 3.39
N PHE A 37 0.23 -0.65 2.60
CA PHE A 37 0.80 -0.94 1.30
C PHE A 37 2.32 -0.81 1.39
N VAL A 38 3.01 -1.78 0.84
CA VAL A 38 4.47 -1.80 0.83
C VAL A 38 4.94 -1.51 -0.57
N VAL A 39 5.83 -0.53 -0.69
CA VAL A 39 6.36 -0.15 -2.00
C VAL A 39 7.87 -0.27 -1.98
N LYS A 40 8.48 -0.16 -3.16
CA LYS A 40 9.91 -0.23 -3.25
C LYS A 40 10.56 0.95 -2.58
N GLU A 41 11.80 0.74 -2.17
CA GLU A 41 12.57 1.81 -1.57
C GLU A 41 12.65 2.98 -2.55
N GLY A 42 12.45 4.17 -2.02
CA GLY A 42 12.50 5.37 -2.84
C GLY A 42 11.19 5.75 -3.49
N GLU A 43 10.17 4.90 -3.39
CA GLU A 43 8.90 5.19 -4.04
C GLU A 43 7.82 5.67 -3.08
N ILE A 44 8.17 5.83 -1.81
CA ILE A 44 7.15 6.20 -0.85
C ILE A 44 6.63 7.63 -1.08
N GLY A 45 7.51 8.54 -1.47
CA GLY A 45 7.10 9.90 -1.76
C GLY A 45 6.05 9.99 -2.86
N PRO A 46 6.36 9.45 -4.05
CA PRO A 46 5.37 9.45 -5.12
C PRO A 46 4.12 8.67 -4.76
N ALA A 47 4.26 7.59 -3.99
CA ALA A 47 3.10 6.78 -3.64
C ALA A 47 2.14 7.56 -2.74
N VAL A 48 2.69 8.30 -1.80
CA VAL A 48 1.86 9.09 -0.89
C VAL A 48 1.28 10.31 -1.60
N GLY A 49 2.06 10.89 -2.50
CA GLY A 49 1.64 12.06 -3.23
C GLY A 49 1.85 13.34 -2.45
N LYS A 50 1.55 14.45 -3.10
CA LYS A 50 1.70 15.73 -2.45
C LYS A 50 0.76 15.81 -1.27
N ARG A 51 1.32 16.12 -0.10
CA ARG A 51 0.53 16.31 1.12
C ARG A 51 -0.33 15.09 1.44
N GLY A 52 0.11 13.91 1.01
CA GLY A 52 -0.65 12.71 1.29
C GLY A 52 -1.92 12.57 0.48
N GLN A 53 -2.01 13.24 -0.65
CA GLN A 53 -3.24 13.29 -1.43
C GLN A 53 -3.69 11.90 -1.85
N ASN A 54 -2.75 11.05 -2.28
CA ASN A 54 -3.11 9.71 -2.72
C ASN A 54 -3.62 8.88 -1.56
N VAL A 55 -2.97 9.01 -0.39
CA VAL A 55 -3.39 8.27 0.79
C VAL A 55 -4.80 8.70 1.20
N ILE A 56 -5.07 9.99 1.14
CA ILE A 56 -6.38 10.49 1.52
C ILE A 56 -7.45 9.91 0.60
N ARG A 57 -7.18 9.89 -0.69
CA ARG A 57 -8.14 9.34 -1.64
C ARG A 57 -8.38 7.86 -1.40
N LEU A 58 -7.32 7.11 -1.14
CA LEU A 58 -7.44 5.69 -0.89
C LEU A 58 -8.26 5.44 0.37
N ARG A 59 -8.06 6.26 1.41
CA ARG A 59 -8.85 6.11 2.62
C ARG A 59 -10.32 6.29 2.34
N GLN A 60 -10.66 7.24 1.50
CA GLN A 60 -12.06 7.50 1.20
C GLN A 60 -12.69 6.36 0.42
N VAL A 61 -11.94 5.75 -0.48
CA VAL A 61 -12.45 4.66 -1.28
C VAL A 61 -12.51 3.37 -0.49
N LEU A 62 -11.49 3.10 0.30
CA LEU A 62 -11.37 1.83 1.00
C LEU A 62 -12.05 1.85 2.37
N HIS A 63 -12.38 3.03 2.86
CA HIS A 63 -13.06 3.18 4.16
C HIS A 63 -12.26 2.61 5.31
N LYS A 64 -10.93 2.67 5.18
CA LYS A 64 -10.03 2.23 6.23
C LYS A 64 -8.85 3.16 6.24
N GLU A 65 -8.12 3.14 7.33
CA GLU A 65 -6.88 3.89 7.39
C GLU A 65 -5.87 3.27 6.44
N VAL A 66 -5.19 4.11 5.68
CA VAL A 66 -4.22 3.64 4.69
C VAL A 66 -2.85 4.13 5.10
N GLN A 67 -1.88 3.23 5.06
CA GLN A 67 -0.51 3.55 5.38
C GLN A 67 0.40 2.98 4.31
N VAL A 68 1.45 3.70 3.96
CA VAL A 68 2.41 3.26 2.95
C VAL A 68 3.78 3.21 3.59
N VAL A 69 4.48 2.09 3.38
CA VAL A 69 5.82 1.92 3.91
C VAL A 69 6.75 1.46 2.80
N GLU A 70 8.02 1.72 2.98
CA GLU A 70 9.03 1.26 2.04
C GLU A 70 9.57 -0.08 2.45
N HIS A 71 9.85 -0.90 1.45
CA HIS A 71 10.57 -2.15 1.67
C HIS A 71 12.05 -1.88 1.47
N SER A 72 12.83 -2.19 2.49
CA SER A 72 14.27 -2.03 2.39
C SER A 72 14.89 -3.38 2.13
N GLU A 73 15.75 -3.43 1.11
CA GLU A 73 16.40 -4.68 0.78
C GLU A 73 17.76 -4.81 1.41
N ASP A 74 18.16 -3.86 2.20
CA ASP A 74 19.48 -3.89 2.80
C ASP A 74 19.39 -4.40 4.21
N PRO A 75 19.55 -5.69 4.41
CA PRO A 75 19.39 -6.26 5.74
C PRO A 75 20.57 -5.99 6.66
N SER A 76 21.63 -5.45 6.13
CA SER A 76 22.82 -5.25 6.94
C SER A 76 22.71 -4.01 7.81
N ARG A 77 21.65 -3.31 7.72
CA ARG A 77 21.51 -2.09 8.52
C ARG A 77 21.12 -2.40 9.94
#